data_317dbf5048bfaa13adf3de1d267834f0
#
_entry.id   317dbf5048bfaa13adf3de1d267834f0
#
_cell.length_a   1.000
_cell.length_b   1.000
_cell.length_c   1.000
_cell.angle_alpha   90.00
_cell.angle_beta   90.00
_cell.angle_gamma   90.00
#
_symmetry.space_group_name_H-M   'P 1'
#
loop_
_entity.id
_entity.type
_entity.pdbx_description
1 polymer ?
#
loop_
_entity_poly.entity_id
_entity_poly.type
_entity_poly.pdbx_seq_one_letter_code
_entity_poly.pdbx_strand_id
1 'polypeptide(L)'
;MANFIPAGDGTHTGWRASLQKFGGNLAGMVIPNIGAFIAWGLLTALFIPTGWLPNEQLSSMVGPMIINLLPILIGYTGGRLVHGQRGAVIGAIATVGVIVGSSIPMFLGAMLIGPLAAWILKKIDSFLDPRTPVGFEMLIGNFSLGISGMLMAILGYLGIGPTVTAFSDTLGRGVQALIDTGLLPLASILVEPAKILFLNNAINHGVLRSEERRVGKECRSRWSPYH
;
A
#
# COMPACT_ATOMS: atom_id res chain seq x y z
N MET A 1 25.02 2.59 11.22
CA MET A 1 24.64 3.95 11.66
C MET A 1 24.66 4.84 10.43
N ALA A 2 23.52 5.04 9.80
CA ALA A 2 23.38 5.98 8.69
C ALA A 2 22.98 7.34 9.29
N ASN A 3 23.89 8.29 9.29
CA ASN A 3 23.63 9.67 9.65
C ASN A 3 22.67 10.27 8.63
N PHE A 4 21.47 10.53 9.06
CA PHE A 4 20.52 11.31 8.31
C PHE A 4 20.98 12.77 8.32
N ILE A 5 21.42 13.28 7.18
CA ILE A 5 21.77 14.68 7.00
C ILE A 5 20.46 15.49 7.11
N PRO A 6 20.33 16.40 8.06
CA PRO A 6 19.19 17.31 8.09
C PRO A 6 19.32 18.27 6.90
N ALA A 7 18.36 18.22 5.98
CA ALA A 7 18.22 19.21 4.92
C ALA A 7 18.02 20.60 5.56
N GLY A 8 18.78 21.56 5.05
CA GLY A 8 19.00 22.89 5.59
C GLY A 8 17.75 23.67 6.00
N ASP A 9 17.98 24.48 7.01
CA ASP A 9 17.18 25.56 7.54
C ASP A 9 16.68 26.49 6.42
N GLY A 10 15.44 26.30 6.03
CA GLY A 10 14.67 27.23 5.23
C GLY A 10 13.32 27.42 5.90
N THR A 11 13.09 28.55 6.49
CA THR A 11 11.85 29.04 7.13
C THR A 11 10.65 29.03 6.16
N HIS A 12 10.15 27.83 5.86
CA HIS A 12 8.86 27.62 5.21
C HIS A 12 7.90 26.99 6.22
N THR A 13 7.49 27.80 7.21
CA THR A 13 6.36 27.54 8.10
C THR A 13 5.09 27.47 7.27
N GLY A 14 4.54 26.25 7.09
CA GLY A 14 3.27 26.10 6.42
C GLY A 14 3.04 24.71 5.84
N TRP A 15 1.96 24.58 5.16
CA TRP A 15 1.47 23.45 4.39
C TRP A 15 2.55 22.72 3.56
N ARG A 16 3.48 23.43 2.89
CA ARG A 16 4.56 22.82 2.09
C ARG A 16 5.50 21.93 2.93
N ALA A 17 5.88 22.40 4.11
CA ALA A 17 6.74 21.61 5.01
C ALA A 17 6.01 20.35 5.53
N SER A 18 4.72 20.44 5.81
CA SER A 18 3.90 19.31 6.21
C SER A 18 3.74 18.29 5.09
N LEU A 19 3.51 18.74 3.85
CA LEU A 19 3.45 17.87 2.67
C LEU A 19 4.79 17.18 2.40
N GLN A 20 5.89 17.92 2.48
CA GLN A 20 7.24 17.37 2.28
C GLN A 20 7.57 16.33 3.34
N LYS A 21 7.23 16.58 4.61
CA LYS A 21 7.39 15.63 5.71
C LYS A 21 6.54 14.37 5.50
N PHE A 22 5.30 14.56 5.07
CA PHE A 22 4.41 13.44 4.75
C PHE A 22 4.96 12.59 3.60
N GLY A 23 5.36 13.22 2.49
CA GLY A 23 5.99 12.53 1.35
C GLY A 23 7.29 11.83 1.74
N GLY A 24 8.13 12.46 2.56
CA GLY A 24 9.36 11.86 3.08
C GLY A 24 9.09 10.62 3.95
N ASN A 25 8.05 10.63 4.77
CA ASN A 25 7.65 9.48 5.56
C ASN A 25 7.15 8.33 4.67
N LEU A 26 6.32 8.63 3.66
CA LEU A 26 5.86 7.62 2.69
C LEU A 26 7.04 7.00 1.92
N ALA A 27 7.94 7.82 1.42
CA ALA A 27 9.16 7.36 0.75
C ALA A 27 10.02 6.49 1.66
N GLY A 28 10.17 6.86 2.94
CA GLY A 28 10.88 6.09 3.95
C GLY A 28 10.29 4.70 4.22
N MET A 29 9.01 4.47 3.91
CA MET A 29 8.38 3.15 4.01
C MET A 29 8.64 2.27 2.78
N VAL A 30 8.80 2.88 1.61
CA VAL A 30 8.91 2.16 0.32
C VAL A 30 10.36 1.93 -0.08
N ILE A 31 11.21 2.95 0.04
CA ILE A 31 12.61 2.90 -0.43
C ILE A 31 13.39 1.69 0.10
N PRO A 32 13.32 1.33 1.40
CA PRO A 32 14.05 0.15 1.91
C PRO A 32 13.60 -1.17 1.27
N ASN A 33 12.40 -1.20 0.70
CA ASN A 33 11.78 -2.39 0.11
C ASN A 33 11.91 -2.44 -1.43
N ILE A 34 12.65 -1.52 -2.06
CA ILE A 34 12.84 -1.47 -3.53
C ILE A 34 13.36 -2.81 -4.07
N GLY A 35 14.27 -3.48 -3.35
CA GLY A 35 14.75 -4.79 -3.75
C GLY A 35 13.65 -5.84 -3.95
N ALA A 36 12.62 -5.83 -3.09
CA ALA A 36 11.48 -6.74 -3.23
C ALA A 36 10.60 -6.39 -4.44
N PHE A 37 10.44 -5.09 -4.76
CA PHE A 37 9.75 -4.64 -5.98
C PHE A 37 10.51 -5.05 -7.24
N ILE A 38 11.85 -4.95 -7.24
CA ILE A 38 12.70 -5.41 -8.36
C ILE A 38 12.57 -6.92 -8.53
N ALA A 39 12.62 -7.70 -7.46
CA ALA A 39 12.46 -9.14 -7.51
C ALA A 39 11.08 -9.54 -8.08
N TRP A 40 10.00 -8.90 -7.63
CA TRP A 40 8.67 -9.09 -8.18
C TRP A 40 8.60 -8.72 -9.66
N GLY A 41 9.18 -7.58 -10.06
CA GLY A 41 9.21 -7.12 -11.45
C GLY A 41 9.97 -8.08 -12.36
N LEU A 42 11.11 -8.62 -11.93
CA LEU A 42 11.88 -9.61 -12.68
C LEU A 42 11.11 -10.94 -12.82
N LEU A 43 10.49 -11.43 -11.75
CA LEU A 43 9.65 -12.64 -11.81
C LEU A 43 8.49 -12.45 -12.80
N THR A 44 7.85 -11.29 -12.75
CA THR A 44 6.78 -10.95 -13.69
C THR A 44 7.27 -10.91 -15.11
N ALA A 45 8.35 -10.19 -15.41
CA ALA A 45 8.88 -10.02 -16.76
C ALA A 45 9.36 -11.34 -17.37
N LEU A 46 9.89 -12.27 -16.56
CA LEU A 46 10.43 -13.53 -17.03
C LEU A 46 9.36 -14.60 -17.22
N PHE A 47 8.45 -14.79 -16.27
CA PHE A 47 7.68 -16.01 -16.15
C PHE A 47 6.19 -15.92 -16.47
N ILE A 48 5.62 -14.70 -16.65
CA ILE A 48 4.21 -14.59 -17.09
C ILE A 48 4.02 -15.19 -18.50
N PRO A 49 2.79 -15.55 -18.91
CA PRO A 49 2.51 -16.13 -20.22
C PRO A 49 3.02 -15.33 -21.42
N THR A 50 3.13 -14.02 -21.27
CA THR A 50 3.67 -13.07 -22.27
C THR A 50 5.13 -12.70 -22.01
N GLY A 51 5.79 -13.33 -21.04
CA GLY A 51 7.17 -13.05 -20.64
C GLY A 51 8.21 -13.76 -21.50
N TRP A 52 9.49 -13.59 -21.16
CA TRP A 52 10.62 -14.13 -21.93
C TRP A 52 10.80 -15.65 -21.78
N LEU A 53 10.45 -16.20 -20.62
CA LEU A 53 10.55 -17.63 -20.30
C LEU A 53 9.24 -18.08 -19.61
N PRO A 54 8.13 -18.20 -20.36
CA PRO A 54 6.83 -18.50 -19.78
C PRO A 54 6.86 -19.79 -18.96
N ASN A 55 6.48 -19.73 -17.70
CA ASN A 55 6.39 -20.87 -16.80
C ASN A 55 5.23 -20.67 -15.83
N GLU A 56 4.20 -21.50 -15.95
CA GLU A 56 2.98 -21.38 -15.17
C GLU A 56 3.20 -21.56 -13.67
N GLN A 57 4.08 -22.48 -13.28
CA GLN A 57 4.39 -22.74 -11.87
C GLN A 57 5.11 -21.54 -11.23
N LEU A 58 6.08 -20.93 -11.92
CA LEU A 58 6.83 -19.78 -11.41
C LEU A 58 6.00 -18.50 -11.46
N SER A 59 5.14 -18.33 -12.46
CA SER A 59 4.25 -17.18 -12.56
C SER A 59 3.21 -17.14 -11.44
N SER A 60 2.86 -18.29 -10.85
CA SER A 60 1.96 -18.33 -9.69
C SER A 60 2.47 -17.58 -8.46
N MET A 61 3.79 -17.32 -8.36
CA MET A 61 4.39 -16.53 -7.28
C MET A 61 4.11 -15.04 -7.41
N VAL A 62 3.85 -14.54 -8.62
CA VAL A 62 3.69 -13.10 -8.91
C VAL A 62 2.51 -12.51 -8.15
N GLY A 63 1.36 -13.20 -8.15
CA GLY A 63 0.15 -12.76 -7.43
C GLY A 63 0.35 -12.61 -5.92
N PRO A 64 0.77 -13.66 -5.20
CA PRO A 64 1.04 -13.59 -3.77
C PRO A 64 2.09 -12.53 -3.38
N MET A 65 3.10 -12.30 -4.20
CA MET A 65 4.10 -11.28 -3.93
C MET A 65 3.52 -9.87 -3.94
N ILE A 66 2.73 -9.51 -4.95
CA ILE A 66 2.17 -8.15 -5.04
C ILE A 66 1.01 -7.94 -4.08
N ILE A 67 0.19 -8.96 -3.84
CA ILE A 67 -1.00 -8.83 -3.00
C ILE A 67 -0.64 -8.87 -1.51
N ASN A 68 0.30 -9.75 -1.12
CA ASN A 68 0.61 -9.99 0.28
C ASN A 68 1.99 -9.45 0.68
N LEU A 69 3.06 -9.93 0.05
CA LEU A 69 4.43 -9.66 0.50
C LEU A 69 4.77 -8.17 0.48
N LEU A 70 4.55 -7.49 -0.64
CA LEU A 70 4.93 -6.09 -0.79
C LEU A 70 4.19 -5.17 0.18
N PRO A 71 2.85 -5.26 0.36
CA PRO A 71 2.16 -4.48 1.38
C PRO A 71 2.62 -4.79 2.81
N ILE A 72 2.88 -6.06 3.15
CA ILE A 72 3.40 -6.45 4.48
C ILE A 72 4.75 -5.81 4.74
N LEU A 73 5.68 -5.80 3.77
CA LEU A 73 6.98 -5.16 3.90
C LEU A 73 6.87 -3.65 4.12
N ILE A 74 5.92 -3.00 3.43
CA ILE A 74 5.66 -1.56 3.62
C ILE A 74 5.10 -1.29 5.02
N GLY A 75 4.12 -2.08 5.48
CA GLY A 75 3.55 -1.95 6.82
C GLY A 75 4.58 -2.23 7.91
N TYR A 76 5.44 -3.25 7.72
CA TYR A 76 6.58 -3.56 8.57
C TYR A 76 7.53 -2.36 8.68
N THR A 77 7.96 -1.82 7.54
CA THR A 77 8.88 -0.68 7.51
C THR A 77 8.25 0.57 8.10
N GLY A 78 6.96 0.83 7.81
CA GLY A 78 6.21 1.93 8.40
C GLY A 78 6.10 1.84 9.91
N GLY A 79 5.80 0.66 10.43
CA GLY A 79 5.78 0.39 11.86
C GLY A 79 7.16 0.55 12.51
N ARG A 80 8.22 0.10 11.82
CA ARG A 80 9.61 0.23 12.29
C ARG A 80 10.04 1.69 12.45
N LEU A 81 9.62 2.57 11.57
CA LEU A 81 9.92 4.01 11.64
C LEU A 81 9.34 4.67 12.89
N VAL A 82 8.20 4.16 13.41
CA VAL A 82 7.50 4.75 14.56
C VAL A 82 7.97 4.18 15.90
N HIS A 83 8.16 2.85 15.98
CA HIS A 83 8.46 2.18 17.26
C HIS A 83 9.46 1.02 17.12
N GLY A 84 10.47 1.17 16.29
CA GLY A 84 11.55 0.20 16.13
C GLY A 84 11.07 -1.20 15.75
N GLN A 85 11.75 -2.24 16.28
CA GLN A 85 11.45 -3.64 15.92
C GLN A 85 10.05 -4.08 16.34
N ARG A 86 9.58 -3.67 17.51
CA ARG A 86 8.24 -3.99 18.00
C ARG A 86 7.16 -3.36 17.12
N GLY A 87 7.37 -2.10 16.72
CA GLY A 87 6.52 -1.42 15.75
C GLY A 87 6.49 -2.09 14.38
N ALA A 88 7.62 -2.65 13.94
CA ALA A 88 7.70 -3.39 12.68
C ALA A 88 6.79 -4.64 12.70
N VAL A 89 6.86 -5.42 13.78
CA VAL A 89 6.08 -6.65 13.90
C VAL A 89 4.59 -6.37 13.95
N ILE A 90 4.15 -5.41 14.79
CA ILE A 90 2.72 -5.07 14.85
C ILE A 90 2.22 -4.46 13.55
N GLY A 91 3.06 -3.67 12.86
CA GLY A 91 2.75 -3.11 11.55
C GLY A 91 2.50 -4.19 10.50
N ALA A 92 3.32 -5.24 10.49
CA ALA A 92 3.11 -6.40 9.61
C ALA A 92 1.80 -7.13 9.93
N ILE A 93 1.55 -7.44 11.22
CA ILE A 93 0.33 -8.14 11.67
C ILE A 93 -0.93 -7.35 11.28
N ALA A 94 -0.94 -6.05 11.57
CA ALA A 94 -2.07 -5.18 11.23
C ALA A 94 -2.31 -5.08 9.72
N THR A 95 -1.25 -5.08 8.93
CA THR A 95 -1.34 -5.04 7.46
C THR A 95 -1.99 -6.29 6.89
N VAL A 96 -1.75 -7.48 7.47
CA VAL A 96 -2.46 -8.71 7.07
C VAL A 96 -3.97 -8.55 7.20
N GLY A 97 -4.45 -7.92 8.30
CA GLY A 97 -5.87 -7.63 8.47
C GLY A 97 -6.44 -6.80 7.32
N VAL A 98 -5.74 -5.76 6.90
CA VAL A 98 -6.16 -4.90 5.77
C VAL A 98 -6.15 -5.65 4.43
N ILE A 99 -5.14 -6.49 4.19
CA ILE A 99 -5.03 -7.29 2.96
C ILE A 99 -6.21 -8.26 2.85
N VAL A 100 -6.52 -8.99 3.92
CA VAL A 100 -7.63 -9.96 3.94
C VAL A 100 -8.99 -9.26 3.79
N GLY A 101 -9.11 -8.03 4.27
CA GLY A 101 -10.33 -7.22 4.14
C GLY A 101 -10.54 -6.58 2.76
N SER A 102 -9.71 -6.90 1.76
CA SER A 102 -9.82 -6.27 0.44
C SER A 102 -9.50 -7.22 -0.71
N SER A 103 -10.00 -6.88 -1.89
CA SER A 103 -9.78 -7.62 -3.13
C SER A 103 -8.67 -7.02 -4.03
N ILE A 104 -8.06 -5.91 -3.61
CA ILE A 104 -7.03 -5.19 -4.37
C ILE A 104 -5.72 -5.13 -3.56
N PRO A 105 -4.55 -4.98 -4.21
CA PRO A 105 -3.28 -4.78 -3.50
C PRO A 105 -3.32 -3.55 -2.60
N MET A 106 -3.21 -3.76 -1.28
CA MET A 106 -3.44 -2.75 -0.25
C MET A 106 -2.17 -1.99 0.17
N PHE A 107 -1.47 -1.38 -0.79
CA PHE A 107 -0.29 -0.56 -0.49
C PHE A 107 -0.63 0.66 0.37
N LEU A 108 -1.67 1.41 -0.01
CA LEU A 108 -2.12 2.58 0.75
C LEU A 108 -2.61 2.17 2.14
N GLY A 109 -3.37 1.07 2.24
CA GLY A 109 -3.82 0.53 3.52
C GLY A 109 -2.64 0.17 4.43
N ALA A 110 -1.60 -0.46 3.90
CA ALA A 110 -0.37 -0.79 4.62
C ALA A 110 0.39 0.46 5.12
N MET A 111 0.47 1.50 4.28
CA MET A 111 1.10 2.78 4.63
C MET A 111 0.38 3.51 5.76
N LEU A 112 -0.94 3.30 5.89
CA LEU A 112 -1.74 3.91 6.96
C LEU A 112 -1.71 3.06 8.23
N ILE A 113 -2.01 1.75 8.11
CA ILE A 113 -2.17 0.87 9.28
C ILE A 113 -0.84 0.59 9.98
N GLY A 114 0.26 0.44 9.25
CA GLY A 114 1.56 0.11 9.81
C GLY A 114 2.04 1.12 10.86
N PRO A 115 2.19 2.41 10.50
CA PRO A 115 2.54 3.46 11.46
C PRO A 115 1.50 3.67 12.56
N LEU A 116 0.19 3.54 12.23
CA LEU A 116 -0.89 3.70 13.21
C LEU A 116 -0.82 2.62 14.29
N ALA A 117 -0.67 1.36 13.89
CA ALA A 117 -0.55 0.24 14.82
C ALA A 117 0.69 0.38 15.72
N ALA A 118 1.82 0.78 15.15
CA ALA A 118 3.04 1.01 15.89
C ALA A 118 2.93 2.21 16.85
N TRP A 119 2.21 3.25 16.47
CA TRP A 119 1.94 4.41 17.34
C TRP A 119 1.06 4.02 18.53
N ILE A 120 0.04 3.21 18.32
CA ILE A 120 -0.83 2.68 19.39
C ILE A 120 -0.02 1.80 20.33
N LEU A 121 0.79 0.86 19.79
CA LEU A 121 1.66 0.01 20.59
C LEU A 121 2.63 0.84 21.43
N LYS A 122 3.24 1.87 20.85
CA LYS A 122 4.12 2.80 21.58
C LYS A 122 3.44 3.45 22.76
N LYS A 123 2.16 3.81 22.64
CA LYS A 123 1.36 4.33 23.75
C LYS A 123 1.09 3.30 24.82
N ILE A 124 0.77 2.06 24.42
CA ILE A 124 0.56 0.93 25.33
C ILE A 124 1.86 0.61 26.07
N ASP A 125 2.99 0.51 25.39
CA ASP A 125 4.28 0.22 26.00
C ASP A 125 4.66 1.32 27.00
N SER A 126 4.52 2.60 26.62
CA SER A 126 4.82 3.72 27.54
C SER A 126 3.95 3.73 28.82
N PHE A 127 2.79 3.08 28.80
CA PHE A 127 1.93 2.91 29.97
C PHE A 127 2.31 1.67 30.79
N LEU A 128 2.70 0.58 30.13
CA LEU A 128 3.01 -0.71 30.76
C LEU A 128 4.42 -0.75 31.34
N ASP A 129 5.44 -0.22 30.61
CA ASP A 129 6.85 -0.32 31.00
C ASP A 129 7.13 0.12 32.45
N PRO A 130 6.61 1.28 32.93
CA PRO A 130 6.86 1.71 34.31
C PRO A 130 6.19 0.84 35.39
N ARG A 131 5.24 -0.01 34.98
CA ARG A 131 4.46 -0.86 35.88
C ARG A 131 4.89 -2.31 35.83
N THR A 132 5.77 -2.65 34.91
CA THR A 132 6.22 -4.03 34.69
C THR A 132 7.25 -4.43 35.74
N PRO A 133 7.04 -5.55 36.50
CA PRO A 133 8.02 -6.06 37.44
C PRO A 133 9.30 -6.54 36.74
N VAL A 134 10.43 -6.39 37.42
CA VAL A 134 11.75 -6.85 36.93
C VAL A 134 11.67 -8.38 36.67
N GLY A 135 12.10 -8.78 35.48
CA GLY A 135 12.09 -10.19 35.01
C GLY A 135 10.86 -10.59 34.20
N PHE A 136 9.77 -9.79 34.19
CA PHE A 136 8.58 -10.06 33.40
C PHE A 136 8.46 -9.20 32.12
N GLU A 137 9.45 -8.35 31.84
CA GLU A 137 9.43 -7.38 30.75
C GLU A 137 9.21 -8.07 29.39
N MET A 138 9.91 -9.20 29.14
CA MET A 138 9.76 -9.95 27.89
C MET A 138 8.38 -10.57 27.73
N LEU A 139 7.83 -11.11 28.83
CA LEU A 139 6.51 -11.74 28.82
C LEU A 139 5.42 -10.70 28.54
N ILE A 140 5.36 -9.65 29.35
CA ILE A 140 4.39 -8.56 29.22
C ILE A 140 4.52 -7.88 27.87
N GLY A 141 5.77 -7.63 27.42
CA GLY A 141 6.03 -7.05 26.11
C GLY A 141 5.49 -7.87 24.95
N ASN A 142 5.68 -9.19 24.97
CA ASN A 142 5.16 -10.06 23.90
C ASN A 142 3.64 -10.17 23.93
N PHE A 143 3.03 -10.26 25.11
CA PHE A 143 1.57 -10.27 25.23
C PHE A 143 0.94 -8.95 24.81
N SER A 144 1.51 -7.80 25.19
CA SER A 144 1.01 -6.49 24.79
C SER A 144 1.05 -6.34 23.26
N LEU A 145 2.15 -6.77 22.62
CA LEU A 145 2.29 -6.75 21.17
C LEU A 145 1.30 -7.71 20.49
N GLY A 146 1.16 -8.92 20.99
CA GLY A 146 0.25 -9.93 20.43
C GLY A 146 -1.22 -9.50 20.50
N ILE A 147 -1.67 -9.05 21.67
CA ILE A 147 -3.06 -8.62 21.88
C ILE A 147 -3.35 -7.35 21.07
N SER A 148 -2.48 -6.35 21.13
CA SER A 148 -2.65 -5.12 20.35
C SER A 148 -2.56 -5.39 18.84
N GLY A 149 -1.69 -6.31 18.42
CA GLY A 149 -1.57 -6.74 17.02
C GLY A 149 -2.86 -7.39 16.51
N MET A 150 -3.46 -8.29 17.30
CA MET A 150 -4.75 -8.90 16.98
C MET A 150 -5.85 -7.83 16.84
N LEU A 151 -5.95 -6.92 17.80
CA LEU A 151 -6.95 -5.86 17.74
C LEU A 151 -6.75 -4.94 16.52
N MET A 152 -5.50 -4.59 16.22
CA MET A 152 -5.17 -3.76 15.04
C MET A 152 -5.41 -4.50 13.72
N ALA A 153 -5.22 -5.81 13.67
CA ALA A 153 -5.57 -6.61 12.49
C ALA A 153 -7.09 -6.63 12.26
N ILE A 154 -7.88 -6.81 13.32
CA ILE A 154 -9.35 -6.76 13.25
C ILE A 154 -9.83 -5.36 12.81
N LEU A 155 -9.27 -4.30 13.38
CA LEU A 155 -9.57 -2.92 12.96
C LEU A 155 -9.17 -2.66 11.51
N GLY A 156 -8.04 -3.21 11.07
CA GLY A 156 -7.59 -3.17 9.68
C GLY A 156 -8.60 -3.84 8.74
N TYR A 157 -9.05 -5.03 9.11
CA TYR A 157 -10.03 -5.80 8.35
C TYR A 157 -11.39 -5.11 8.24
N LEU A 158 -11.95 -4.65 9.37
CA LEU A 158 -13.30 -4.08 9.43
C LEU A 158 -13.36 -2.62 8.98
N GLY A 159 -12.31 -1.85 9.24
CA GLY A 159 -12.31 -0.40 9.04
C GLY A 159 -11.47 0.04 7.83
N ILE A 160 -10.17 -0.18 7.87
CA ILE A 160 -9.25 0.40 6.88
C ILE A 160 -9.37 -0.28 5.52
N GLY A 161 -9.49 -1.62 5.47
CA GLY A 161 -9.66 -2.36 4.23
C GLY A 161 -10.83 -1.82 3.39
N PRO A 162 -12.07 -1.86 3.91
CA PRO A 162 -13.25 -1.34 3.19
C PRO A 162 -13.17 0.16 2.87
N THR A 163 -12.64 0.97 3.79
CA THR A 163 -12.52 2.43 3.57
C THR A 163 -11.56 2.75 2.43
N VAL A 164 -10.39 2.12 2.39
CA VAL A 164 -9.41 2.32 1.32
C VAL A 164 -9.94 1.78 0.00
N THR A 165 -10.64 0.66 0.00
CA THR A 165 -11.29 0.12 -1.21
C THR A 165 -12.34 1.11 -1.74
N ALA A 166 -13.24 1.59 -0.90
CA ALA A 166 -14.26 2.57 -1.29
C ALA A 166 -13.66 3.88 -1.81
N PHE A 167 -12.57 4.35 -1.19
CA PHE A 167 -11.82 5.51 -1.66
C PHE A 167 -11.19 5.28 -3.02
N SER A 168 -10.54 4.14 -3.23
CA SER A 168 -9.93 3.74 -4.51
C SER A 168 -10.98 3.63 -5.63
N ASP A 169 -12.14 3.03 -5.34
CA ASP A 169 -13.24 2.90 -6.29
C ASP A 169 -13.87 4.27 -6.65
N THR A 170 -13.93 5.17 -5.68
CA THR A 170 -14.44 6.53 -5.91
C THR A 170 -13.49 7.33 -6.78
N LEU A 171 -12.18 7.24 -6.52
CA LEU A 171 -11.17 7.84 -7.38
C LEU A 171 -11.20 7.26 -8.80
N GLY A 172 -11.29 5.94 -8.93
CA GLY A 172 -11.39 5.28 -10.23
C GLY A 172 -12.61 5.74 -11.04
N ARG A 173 -13.75 5.85 -10.39
CA ARG A 173 -14.98 6.40 -11.01
C ARG A 173 -14.84 7.87 -11.41
N GLY A 174 -14.20 8.68 -10.57
CA GLY A 174 -13.90 10.08 -10.88
C GLY A 174 -13.01 10.24 -12.10
N VAL A 175 -11.94 9.46 -12.18
CA VAL A 175 -11.03 9.45 -13.36
C VAL A 175 -11.79 9.00 -14.61
N GLN A 176 -12.60 7.94 -14.51
CA GLN A 176 -13.42 7.44 -15.63
C GLN A 176 -14.39 8.50 -16.14
N ALA A 177 -15.10 9.20 -15.26
CA ALA A 177 -16.01 10.28 -15.63
C ALA A 177 -15.30 11.43 -16.37
N LEU A 178 -14.06 11.78 -15.96
CA LEU A 178 -13.26 12.80 -16.63
C LEU A 178 -12.80 12.34 -18.03
N ILE A 179 -12.49 11.07 -18.19
CA ILE A 179 -12.11 10.47 -19.49
C ILE A 179 -13.34 10.47 -20.42
N ASP A 180 -14.50 10.06 -19.91
CA ASP A 180 -15.74 9.99 -20.71
C ASP A 180 -16.24 11.36 -21.15
N THR A 181 -15.97 12.41 -20.40
CA THR A 181 -16.27 13.82 -20.76
C THR A 181 -15.22 14.46 -21.67
N GLY A 182 -14.13 13.75 -22.01
CA GLY A 182 -13.05 14.25 -22.85
C GLY A 182 -12.07 15.21 -22.17
N LEU A 183 -12.19 15.36 -20.83
CA LEU A 183 -11.32 16.26 -20.02
C LEU A 183 -10.04 15.54 -19.58
N LEU A 184 -9.33 14.92 -20.53
CA LEU A 184 -8.07 14.18 -20.30
C LEU A 184 -7.00 14.96 -19.53
N PRO A 185 -6.76 16.26 -19.77
CA PRO A 185 -5.78 17.02 -19.01
C PRO A 185 -6.10 17.12 -17.52
N LEU A 186 -7.40 17.21 -17.16
CA LEU A 186 -7.84 17.24 -15.77
C LEU A 186 -7.74 15.86 -15.10
N ALA A 187 -7.91 14.80 -15.86
CA ALA A 187 -7.71 13.44 -15.36
C ALA A 187 -6.26 13.23 -14.87
N SER A 188 -5.27 13.82 -15.54
CA SER A 188 -3.86 13.73 -15.14
C SER A 188 -3.59 14.34 -13.77
N ILE A 189 -4.29 15.41 -13.38
CA ILE A 189 -4.17 16.04 -12.06
C ILE A 189 -4.60 15.09 -10.94
N LEU A 190 -5.57 14.22 -11.21
CA LEU A 190 -6.04 13.21 -10.24
C LEU A 190 -5.17 11.96 -10.27
N VAL A 191 -4.74 11.54 -11.45
CA VAL A 191 -3.97 10.30 -11.66
C VAL A 191 -2.56 10.40 -11.11
N GLU A 192 -1.88 11.55 -11.24
CA GLU A 192 -0.50 11.70 -10.78
C GLU A 192 -0.34 11.54 -9.25
N PRO A 193 -1.14 12.19 -8.39
CA PRO A 193 -1.11 11.92 -6.95
C PRO A 193 -1.49 10.48 -6.61
N ALA A 194 -2.43 9.89 -7.33
CA ALA A 194 -2.87 8.51 -7.10
C ALA A 194 -1.77 7.48 -7.44
N LYS A 195 -0.95 7.72 -8.47
CA LYS A 195 0.24 6.90 -8.78
C LYS A 195 1.24 6.91 -7.63
N ILE A 196 1.50 8.06 -7.02
CA ILE A 196 2.42 8.20 -5.87
C ILE A 196 1.92 7.38 -4.68
N LEU A 197 0.61 7.29 -4.47
CA LEU A 197 -0.02 6.52 -3.41
C LEU A 197 -0.22 5.03 -3.77
N PHE A 198 0.37 4.54 -4.86
CA PHE A 198 0.21 3.17 -5.36
C PHE A 198 -1.25 2.75 -5.63
N LEU A 199 -2.14 3.71 -5.86
CA LEU A 199 -3.52 3.47 -6.28
C LEU A 199 -3.63 3.11 -7.77
N ASN A 200 -2.51 2.92 -8.45
CA ASN A 200 -2.42 2.66 -9.89
C ASN A 200 -3.23 1.43 -10.32
N ASN A 201 -3.29 0.38 -9.50
CA ASN A 201 -4.07 -0.82 -9.82
C ASN A 201 -5.58 -0.56 -9.88
N ALA A 202 -6.12 0.27 -9.00
CA ALA A 202 -7.54 0.63 -9.03
C ALA A 202 -7.88 1.44 -10.29
N ILE A 203 -6.97 2.33 -10.72
CA ILE A 203 -7.12 3.14 -11.92
C ILE A 203 -6.96 2.27 -13.18
N ASN A 204 -5.97 1.38 -13.23
CA ASN A 204 -5.76 0.49 -14.38
C ASN A 204 -6.95 -0.45 -14.60
N HIS A 205 -7.54 -1.02 -13.56
CA HIS A 205 -8.73 -1.86 -13.72
C HIS A 205 -9.95 -1.09 -14.23
N GLY A 206 -10.08 0.20 -13.90
CA GLY A 206 -11.12 1.07 -14.45
C GLY A 206 -10.86 1.43 -15.92
N VAL A 207 -9.64 1.89 -16.22
CA VAL A 207 -9.26 2.39 -17.56
C VAL A 207 -9.11 1.26 -18.57
N LEU A 208 -8.43 0.16 -18.23
CA LEU A 208 -8.22 -0.96 -19.16
C LEU A 208 -9.54 -1.68 -19.50
N ARG A 209 -10.46 -1.84 -18.53
CA ARG A 209 -11.80 -2.39 -18.83
C ARG A 209 -12.62 -1.49 -19.76
N SER A 210 -12.42 -0.19 -19.72
CA SER A 210 -13.11 0.75 -20.61
C SER A 210 -12.51 0.73 -22.02
N GLU A 211 -11.19 0.59 -22.16
CA GLU A 211 -10.51 0.44 -23.45
C GLU A 211 -10.87 -0.91 -24.10
N GLU A 212 -10.83 -2.02 -23.37
CA GLU A 212 -11.28 -3.33 -23.89
C GLU A 212 -12.74 -3.29 -24.36
N ARG A 213 -13.62 -2.57 -23.65
CA ARG A 213 -15.01 -2.39 -24.09
C ARG A 213 -15.14 -1.50 -25.33
N ARG A 214 -14.28 -0.47 -25.50
CA ARG A 214 -14.26 0.36 -26.72
C ARG A 214 -13.73 -0.41 -27.90
N VAL A 215 -12.58 -1.05 -27.76
CA VAL A 215 -11.95 -1.87 -28.82
C VAL A 215 -12.88 -3.01 -29.22
N GLY A 216 -13.52 -3.69 -28.25
CA GLY A 216 -14.48 -4.73 -28.54
C GLY A 216 -15.74 -4.24 -29.27
N LYS A 217 -16.19 -3.03 -29.01
CA LYS A 217 -17.33 -2.40 -29.74
C LYS A 217 -16.93 -1.96 -31.15
N GLU A 218 -15.75 -1.38 -31.31
CA GLU A 218 -15.24 -0.95 -32.62
C GLU A 218 -14.91 -2.15 -33.52
N CYS A 219 -14.33 -3.23 -32.98
CA CYS A 219 -14.13 -4.47 -33.71
C CYS A 219 -15.47 -5.10 -34.12
N ARG A 220 -16.49 -5.08 -33.24
CA ARG A 220 -17.80 -5.65 -33.56
C ARG A 220 -18.58 -4.84 -34.61
N SER A 221 -18.39 -3.53 -34.67
CA SER A 221 -18.99 -2.67 -35.70
C SER A 221 -18.31 -2.80 -37.06
N ARG A 222 -17.02 -3.16 -37.09
CA ARG A 222 -16.25 -3.36 -38.33
C ARG A 222 -16.43 -4.74 -38.95
N TRP A 223 -16.96 -5.71 -38.18
CA TRP A 223 -17.20 -7.09 -38.62
C TRP A 223 -18.71 -7.40 -38.76
N SER A 224 -19.52 -6.41 -39.11
CA SER A 224 -20.87 -6.70 -39.58
C SER A 224 -20.75 -7.21 -41.03
N PRO A 225 -20.93 -8.50 -41.32
CA PRO A 225 -20.97 -8.95 -42.69
C PRO A 225 -22.23 -8.39 -43.33
N TYR A 226 -22.01 -7.67 -44.42
CA TYR A 226 -23.07 -7.43 -45.36
C TYR A 226 -23.65 -8.76 -45.81
N HIS A 227 -24.87 -9.03 -45.42
CA HIS A 227 -25.95 -9.66 -46.20
C HIS A 227 -27.28 -9.41 -45.52
#